data_db471fc92eb97d94c94e4af30fe3d627
#
_entry.id   db471fc92eb97d94c94e4af30fe3d627
#
_cell.length_a   1.000
_cell.length_b   1.000
_cell.length_c   1.000
_cell.angle_alpha   90.00
_cell.angle_beta   90.00
_cell.angle_gamma   90.00
#
_symmetry.space_group_name_H-M   'P 1'
#
loop_
_entity.id
_entity.type
_entity.pdbx_description
1 polymer ?
#
loop_
_entity_poly.entity_id
_entity_poly.type
_entity_poly.pdbx_seq_one_letter_code
_entity_poly.pdbx_strand_id
1 'polypeptide(L)'
;MRKSFFLFVLLMSMCATCKAATASEMRTLVVYYTYSGVTEELAQEIADNCGGTLLQVEDHGNYPRPESQTTYNYANNERSQINAGNWPEIKTSVESFDAWDAIIICTPLWNGKMANPMLTFLHNHADKLNHKQVALAVTSWSSGPNGVVTDAHNTLPNSSFIGTTLHINYQHRDDIPEMAIEWLNTLDFELPKTNKMRVIVGDKVFPATLADNYTAEEFRGLLPLTFNMAELNGNEKYYYMSYNLTVDGAVPDMIHAGDIMLYGRNCLVLFYDTFETSYAYTRIGAINDPTGLAEALGSGQATVTFELAEDIIGDVDGDGKIAISDVTTLIDLLLNGDDINDKSADVNQDGSVNISDATDLVDMILNGN
;
A
#
# COMPACT_ATOMS: atom_id res chain seq x y z
N MET A 1 -43.45 43.62 10.40
CA MET A 1 -42.05 43.30 10.70
C MET A 1 -41.87 41.78 10.66
N ARG A 2 -41.46 41.25 9.53
CA ARG A 2 -41.14 39.81 9.37
C ARG A 2 -39.65 39.64 9.65
N LYS A 3 -39.32 38.92 10.68
CA LYS A 3 -37.92 38.53 11.01
C LYS A 3 -37.56 37.30 10.16
N SER A 4 -36.68 37.51 9.16
CA SER A 4 -36.04 36.41 8.43
C SER A 4 -35.00 35.75 9.33
N PHE A 5 -35.21 34.49 9.62
CA PHE A 5 -34.21 33.62 10.27
C PHE A 5 -33.28 33.08 9.19
N PHE A 6 -32.03 33.55 9.12
CA PHE A 6 -30.98 32.97 8.33
C PHE A 6 -30.42 31.75 9.08
N LEU A 7 -30.73 30.55 8.59
CA LEU A 7 -30.16 29.32 9.03
C LEU A 7 -28.76 29.19 8.41
N PHE A 8 -27.73 29.46 9.19
CA PHE A 8 -26.34 29.20 8.81
C PHE A 8 -26.10 27.68 8.93
N VAL A 9 -26.15 26.96 7.81
CA VAL A 9 -25.71 25.57 7.74
C VAL A 9 -24.18 25.60 7.71
N LEU A 10 -23.60 25.31 8.87
CA LEU A 10 -22.16 25.07 9.01
C LEU A 10 -21.85 23.73 8.32
N LEU A 11 -21.38 23.76 7.06
CA LEU A 11 -20.75 22.60 6.45
C LEU A 11 -19.46 22.33 7.23
N MET A 12 -19.50 21.42 8.20
CA MET A 12 -18.31 20.76 8.68
C MET A 12 -17.78 19.91 7.53
N SER A 13 -16.71 20.38 6.89
CA SER A 13 -15.80 19.56 6.10
C SER A 13 -15.29 18.46 7.04
N MET A 14 -15.86 17.25 6.95
CA MET A 14 -15.23 16.07 7.49
C MET A 14 -14.00 15.80 6.60
N CYS A 15 -12.90 16.41 7.00
CA CYS A 15 -11.59 15.90 6.60
C CYS A 15 -11.57 14.43 7.03
N ALA A 16 -11.53 13.49 6.09
CA ALA A 16 -11.28 12.09 6.41
C ALA A 16 -9.93 12.07 7.15
N THR A 17 -9.97 12.00 8.45
CA THR A 17 -8.78 11.82 9.27
C THR A 17 -8.23 10.45 8.91
N CYS A 18 -7.11 10.42 8.21
CA CYS A 18 -6.33 9.20 8.03
C CYS A 18 -6.17 8.59 9.42
N LYS A 19 -6.71 7.39 9.63
CA LYS A 19 -6.61 6.70 10.92
C LYS A 19 -5.17 6.23 11.04
N ALA A 20 -4.45 6.69 12.05
CA ALA A 20 -3.13 6.16 12.39
C ALA A 20 -3.27 4.69 12.76
N ALA A 21 -2.38 3.85 12.24
CA ALA A 21 -2.33 2.42 12.52
C ALA A 21 -1.03 2.06 13.23
N THR A 22 -1.10 1.10 14.13
CA THR A 22 0.08 0.54 14.78
C THR A 22 0.78 -0.45 13.84
N ALA A 23 2.05 -0.78 14.13
CA ALA A 23 2.80 -1.75 13.32
C ALA A 23 2.14 -3.14 13.28
N SER A 24 1.34 -3.51 14.29
CA SER A 24 0.61 -4.78 14.34
C SER A 24 -0.69 -4.80 13.50
N GLU A 25 -1.18 -3.64 13.09
CA GLU A 25 -2.32 -3.53 12.18
C GLU A 25 -1.89 -3.50 10.70
N MET A 26 -0.57 -3.49 10.45
CA MET A 26 0.04 -3.44 9.12
C MET A 26 0.62 -4.79 8.75
N ARG A 27 0.58 -5.16 7.46
CA ARG A 27 1.43 -6.24 6.96
C ARG A 27 2.86 -5.71 6.93
N THR A 28 3.64 -6.10 7.92
CA THR A 28 4.96 -5.52 8.16
C THR A 28 6.07 -6.49 7.74
N LEU A 29 7.04 -6.01 6.94
CA LEU A 29 8.29 -6.70 6.68
C LEU A 29 9.39 -6.12 7.56
N VAL A 30 10.04 -6.95 8.36
CA VAL A 30 11.20 -6.58 9.15
C VAL A 30 12.46 -7.09 8.43
N VAL A 31 13.13 -6.17 7.72
CA VAL A 31 14.36 -6.46 6.98
C VAL A 31 15.55 -6.18 7.86
N TYR A 32 16.45 -7.13 8.05
CA TYR A 32 17.62 -6.92 8.86
C TYR A 32 18.93 -7.42 8.24
N TYR A 33 20.01 -6.74 8.59
CA TYR A 33 21.37 -7.23 8.41
C TYR A 33 22.05 -7.31 9.78
N THR A 34 22.74 -8.40 10.05
CA THR A 34 23.49 -8.56 11.28
C THR A 34 24.90 -9.07 11.01
N TYR A 35 25.87 -8.59 11.80
CA TYR A 35 27.25 -9.10 11.78
C TYR A 35 27.60 -9.87 13.05
N SER A 36 27.09 -9.41 14.19
CA SER A 36 27.42 -9.96 15.54
C SER A 36 26.23 -10.64 16.23
N GLY A 37 25.06 -10.67 15.60
CA GLY A 37 23.82 -11.22 16.17
C GLY A 37 22.94 -10.20 16.90
N VAL A 38 23.46 -9.03 17.31
CA VAL A 38 22.67 -8.04 18.08
C VAL A 38 21.51 -7.44 17.28
N THR A 39 21.73 -7.15 16.00
CA THR A 39 20.67 -6.62 15.14
C THR A 39 19.62 -7.68 14.81
N GLU A 40 20.02 -8.95 14.73
CA GLU A 40 19.10 -10.07 14.58
C GLU A 40 18.18 -10.21 15.80
N GLU A 41 18.74 -10.14 17.02
CA GLU A 41 17.99 -10.15 18.27
C GLU A 41 16.95 -9.01 18.30
N LEU A 42 17.35 -7.79 17.93
CA LEU A 42 16.44 -6.64 17.81
C LEU A 42 15.35 -6.86 16.75
N ALA A 43 15.73 -7.35 15.57
CA ALA A 43 14.80 -7.58 14.48
C ALA A 43 13.78 -8.68 14.80
N GLN A 44 14.21 -9.75 15.47
CA GLN A 44 13.33 -10.82 15.93
C GLN A 44 12.31 -10.28 16.96
N GLU A 45 12.78 -9.51 17.95
CA GLU A 45 11.90 -8.92 18.95
C GLU A 45 10.86 -7.97 18.32
N ILE A 46 11.27 -7.16 17.35
CA ILE A 46 10.36 -6.30 16.60
C ILE A 46 9.33 -7.14 15.83
N ALA A 47 9.78 -8.16 15.10
CA ALA A 47 8.89 -9.00 14.30
C ALA A 47 7.87 -9.76 15.16
N ASP A 48 8.30 -10.34 16.28
CA ASP A 48 7.44 -11.08 17.21
C ASP A 48 6.36 -10.19 17.82
N ASN A 49 6.70 -8.91 18.10
CA ASN A 49 5.75 -7.97 18.72
C ASN A 49 4.81 -7.27 17.73
N CYS A 50 5.15 -7.20 16.44
CA CYS A 50 4.26 -6.63 15.43
C CYS A 50 3.63 -7.68 14.50
N GLY A 51 3.92 -8.98 14.68
CA GLY A 51 3.47 -10.03 13.76
C GLY A 51 4.11 -9.92 12.37
N GLY A 52 5.30 -9.30 12.28
CA GLY A 52 5.95 -9.01 11.01
C GLY A 52 6.68 -10.21 10.41
N THR A 53 6.76 -10.24 9.08
CA THR A 53 7.63 -11.18 8.36
C THR A 53 9.07 -10.77 8.51
N LEU A 54 9.96 -11.71 8.87
CA LEU A 54 11.38 -11.45 9.08
C LEU A 54 12.18 -11.82 7.84
N LEU A 55 13.03 -10.90 7.35
CA LEU A 55 13.91 -11.10 6.19
C LEU A 55 15.34 -10.72 6.50
N GLN A 56 16.26 -11.69 6.43
CA GLN A 56 17.68 -11.43 6.57
C GLN A 56 18.32 -11.01 5.24
N VAL A 57 19.04 -9.89 5.26
CA VAL A 57 19.97 -9.54 4.19
C VAL A 57 21.25 -10.33 4.37
N GLU A 58 21.57 -11.20 3.40
CA GLU A 58 22.79 -12.00 3.40
C GLU A 58 23.86 -11.37 2.51
N ASP A 59 25.03 -11.12 3.08
CA ASP A 59 26.22 -10.70 2.34
C ASP A 59 26.91 -11.90 1.65
N HIS A 60 27.96 -11.65 0.90
CA HIS A 60 28.78 -12.69 0.25
C HIS A 60 29.65 -13.52 1.21
N GLY A 61 29.66 -13.18 2.49
CA GLY A 61 30.50 -13.84 3.49
C GLY A 61 31.98 -13.41 3.46
N ASN A 62 32.29 -12.33 2.73
CA ASN A 62 33.67 -11.86 2.56
C ASN A 62 34.17 -10.99 3.73
N TYR A 63 33.32 -10.61 4.67
CA TYR A 63 33.74 -9.82 5.83
C TYR A 63 34.55 -10.68 6.80
N PRO A 64 35.80 -10.24 7.15
CA PRO A 64 36.63 -10.97 8.08
C PRO A 64 35.94 -11.18 9.44
N ARG A 65 35.95 -12.41 9.94
CA ARG A 65 35.40 -12.77 11.25
C ARG A 65 36.50 -13.42 12.11
N PRO A 66 36.56 -13.15 13.41
CA PRO A 66 35.74 -12.20 14.18
C PRO A 66 36.03 -10.75 13.84
N GLU A 67 35.20 -9.83 14.35
CA GLU A 67 35.36 -8.39 14.16
C GLU A 67 36.77 -7.93 14.59
N SER A 68 37.38 -7.11 13.74
CA SER A 68 38.78 -6.67 13.93
C SER A 68 39.02 -5.38 13.11
N GLN A 69 40.19 -4.77 13.28
CA GLN A 69 40.60 -3.64 12.45
C GLN A 69 40.61 -3.99 10.95
N THR A 70 40.85 -5.25 10.60
CA THR A 70 40.78 -5.72 9.21
C THR A 70 39.33 -5.66 8.68
N THR A 71 38.33 -5.99 9.50
CA THR A 71 36.93 -5.91 9.16
C THR A 71 36.52 -4.44 8.88
N TYR A 72 36.95 -3.52 9.75
CA TYR A 72 36.67 -2.08 9.55
C TYR A 72 37.33 -1.53 8.29
N ASN A 73 38.59 -1.93 8.02
CA ASN A 73 39.28 -1.50 6.80
C ASN A 73 38.61 -2.06 5.54
N TYR A 74 38.16 -3.32 5.58
CA TYR A 74 37.38 -3.92 4.50
C TYR A 74 36.09 -3.13 4.23
N ALA A 75 35.29 -2.92 5.26
CA ALA A 75 34.03 -2.16 5.15
C ALA A 75 34.22 -0.73 4.65
N ASN A 76 35.30 -0.04 5.07
CA ASN A 76 35.64 1.30 4.58
C ASN A 76 36.05 1.32 3.10
N ASN A 77 36.84 0.33 2.67
CA ASN A 77 37.23 0.21 1.27
C ASN A 77 36.01 -0.07 0.39
N GLU A 78 35.14 -0.98 0.82
CA GLU A 78 33.90 -1.28 0.12
C GLU A 78 32.96 -0.06 0.07
N ARG A 79 32.81 0.71 1.16
CA ARG A 79 32.07 1.98 1.14
C ARG A 79 32.63 2.97 0.15
N SER A 80 33.94 3.02 -0.01
CA SER A 80 34.58 3.88 -1.03
C SER A 80 34.24 3.43 -2.45
N GLN A 81 34.11 2.12 -2.68
CA GLN A 81 33.65 1.58 -3.96
C GLN A 81 32.19 1.91 -4.20
N ILE A 82 31.32 1.76 -3.21
CA ILE A 82 29.90 2.16 -3.29
C ILE A 82 29.77 3.64 -3.67
N ASN A 83 30.54 4.52 -3.03
CA ASN A 83 30.54 5.95 -3.33
C ASN A 83 31.07 6.26 -4.74
N ALA A 84 31.83 5.37 -5.34
CA ALA A 84 32.27 5.43 -6.73
C ALA A 84 31.28 4.76 -7.72
N GLY A 85 30.12 4.28 -7.24
CA GLY A 85 29.11 3.59 -8.04
C GLY A 85 29.33 2.07 -8.21
N ASN A 86 30.34 1.50 -7.54
CA ASN A 86 30.63 0.07 -7.60
C ASN A 86 29.98 -0.63 -6.39
N TRP A 87 28.78 -1.15 -6.58
CA TRP A 87 28.00 -1.82 -5.54
C TRP A 87 28.46 -3.28 -5.36
N PRO A 88 28.66 -3.74 -4.12
CA PRO A 88 28.94 -5.16 -3.87
C PRO A 88 27.70 -6.00 -4.17
N GLU A 89 27.92 -7.23 -4.57
CA GLU A 89 26.81 -8.17 -4.68
C GLU A 89 26.36 -8.62 -3.28
N ILE A 90 25.09 -8.94 -3.12
CA ILE A 90 24.48 -9.58 -1.95
C ILE A 90 23.67 -10.79 -2.41
N LYS A 91 23.38 -11.74 -1.51
CA LYS A 91 22.63 -12.95 -1.87
C LYS A 91 21.14 -12.73 -1.85
N THR A 92 20.64 -11.82 -0.99
CA THR A 92 19.23 -11.59 -0.80
C THR A 92 18.66 -10.71 -1.91
N SER A 93 17.59 -11.17 -2.53
CA SER A 93 16.80 -10.42 -3.51
C SER A 93 15.31 -10.62 -3.25
N VAL A 94 14.50 -9.58 -3.49
CA VAL A 94 13.05 -9.61 -3.35
C VAL A 94 12.44 -9.18 -4.68
N GLU A 95 11.55 -10.01 -5.22
CA GLU A 95 10.92 -9.73 -6.51
C GLU A 95 9.88 -8.63 -6.39
N SER A 96 9.04 -8.63 -5.34
CA SER A 96 8.04 -7.61 -5.04
C SER A 96 7.94 -7.35 -3.54
N PHE A 97 7.54 -6.14 -3.17
CA PHE A 97 7.19 -5.74 -1.80
C PHE A 97 5.68 -5.49 -1.63
N ASP A 98 4.86 -5.95 -2.57
CA ASP A 98 3.41 -5.67 -2.56
C ASP A 98 2.68 -6.42 -1.44
N ALA A 99 3.27 -7.52 -0.97
CA ALA A 99 2.78 -8.26 0.20
C ALA A 99 2.86 -7.45 1.51
N TRP A 100 3.60 -6.33 1.56
CA TRP A 100 3.83 -5.59 2.79
C TRP A 100 3.47 -4.11 2.64
N ASP A 101 2.79 -3.58 3.66
CA ASP A 101 2.34 -2.20 3.74
C ASP A 101 3.39 -1.30 4.42
N ALA A 102 4.13 -1.88 5.35
CA ALA A 102 5.18 -1.21 6.12
C ALA A 102 6.49 -2.00 6.09
N ILE A 103 7.60 -1.29 6.07
CA ILE A 103 8.96 -1.87 6.07
C ILE A 103 9.71 -1.34 7.29
N ILE A 104 10.15 -2.23 8.17
CA ILE A 104 11.04 -1.89 9.27
C ILE A 104 12.46 -2.35 8.91
N ILE A 105 13.39 -1.42 8.85
CA ILE A 105 14.78 -1.68 8.49
C ILE A 105 15.63 -1.72 9.76
N CYS A 106 16.19 -2.89 10.07
CA CYS A 106 17.09 -3.11 11.21
C CYS A 106 18.53 -3.27 10.72
N THR A 107 19.43 -2.38 11.12
CA THR A 107 20.81 -2.39 10.61
C THR A 107 21.83 -2.01 11.67
N PRO A 108 23.01 -2.64 11.68
CA PRO A 108 24.11 -2.13 12.49
C PRO A 108 24.72 -0.88 11.86
N LEU A 109 25.27 -0.03 12.72
CA LEU A 109 26.04 1.13 12.32
C LEU A 109 27.51 0.77 12.19
N TRP A 110 28.08 0.97 11.00
CA TRP A 110 29.49 0.79 10.69
C TRP A 110 30.16 2.13 10.38
N ASN A 111 31.18 2.49 11.15
CA ASN A 111 31.94 3.74 10.94
C ASN A 111 31.05 4.99 10.78
N GLY A 112 30.00 5.07 11.58
CA GLY A 112 29.07 6.20 11.53
C GLY A 112 28.05 6.17 10.39
N LYS A 113 27.93 5.06 9.66
CA LYS A 113 27.08 4.88 8.47
C LYS A 113 26.29 3.56 8.55
N MET A 114 25.30 3.40 7.67
CA MET A 114 24.59 2.13 7.49
C MET A 114 25.57 1.02 7.07
N ALA A 115 25.37 -0.19 7.56
CA ALA A 115 26.14 -1.33 7.09
C ALA A 115 26.01 -1.51 5.56
N ASN A 116 27.13 -1.75 4.88
CA ASN A 116 27.16 -1.80 3.43
C ASN A 116 26.21 -2.83 2.80
N PRO A 117 26.02 -4.06 3.36
CA PRO A 117 25.07 -5.01 2.80
C PRO A 117 23.62 -4.50 2.85
N MET A 118 23.20 -3.86 3.95
CA MET A 118 21.87 -3.25 4.04
C MET A 118 21.75 -2.09 3.06
N LEU A 119 22.75 -1.23 2.96
CA LEU A 119 22.73 -0.13 2.00
C LEU A 119 22.61 -0.62 0.54
N THR A 120 23.33 -1.71 0.21
CA THR A 120 23.25 -2.36 -1.11
C THR A 120 21.86 -2.96 -1.35
N PHE A 121 21.29 -3.59 -0.34
CA PHE A 121 19.92 -4.11 -0.42
C PHE A 121 18.92 -2.99 -0.75
N LEU A 122 18.98 -1.88 -0.01
CA LEU A 122 18.10 -0.74 -0.26
C LEU A 122 18.31 -0.14 -1.65
N HIS A 123 19.57 -0.02 -2.10
CA HIS A 123 19.88 0.47 -3.44
C HIS A 123 19.28 -0.42 -4.53
N ASN A 124 19.46 -1.73 -4.42
CA ASN A 124 18.98 -2.71 -5.42
C ASN A 124 17.45 -2.76 -5.52
N HIS A 125 16.75 -2.34 -4.47
CA HIS A 125 15.30 -2.38 -4.38
C HIS A 125 14.66 -1.00 -4.24
N ALA A 126 15.42 0.09 -4.48
CA ALA A 126 14.94 1.45 -4.25
C ALA A 126 13.65 1.77 -5.01
N ASP A 127 13.56 1.37 -6.27
CA ASP A 127 12.37 1.61 -7.09
C ASP A 127 11.13 0.90 -6.55
N LYS A 128 11.30 -0.30 -5.97
CA LYS A 128 10.22 -1.11 -5.40
C LYS A 128 9.82 -0.67 -3.99
N LEU A 129 10.74 -0.04 -3.26
CA LEU A 129 10.53 0.51 -1.93
C LEU A 129 10.05 1.97 -1.94
N ASN A 130 10.12 2.65 -3.09
CA ASN A 130 9.57 3.98 -3.24
C ASN A 130 8.08 3.99 -2.88
N HIS A 131 7.66 5.03 -2.18
CA HIS A 131 6.29 5.22 -1.68
C HIS A 131 5.86 4.26 -0.56
N LYS A 132 6.72 3.34 -0.11
CA LYS A 132 6.46 2.53 1.09
C LYS A 132 6.69 3.36 2.36
N GLN A 133 5.99 2.98 3.42
CA GLN A 133 6.20 3.51 4.75
C GLN A 133 7.35 2.76 5.41
N VAL A 134 8.35 3.48 5.89
CA VAL A 134 9.60 2.92 6.38
C VAL A 134 9.89 3.38 7.80
N ALA A 135 10.22 2.47 8.72
CA ALA A 135 10.75 2.79 10.03
C ALA A 135 12.17 2.25 10.19
N LEU A 136 13.00 2.91 11.00
CA LEU A 136 14.41 2.55 11.16
C LEU A 136 14.73 2.12 12.60
N ALA A 137 15.42 0.98 12.74
CA ALA A 137 16.01 0.51 13.97
C ALA A 137 17.50 0.26 13.78
N VAL A 138 18.33 0.85 14.64
CA VAL A 138 19.79 0.87 14.47
C VAL A 138 20.48 0.33 15.70
N THR A 139 21.38 -0.59 15.52
CA THR A 139 22.29 -1.06 16.59
C THR A 139 23.68 -0.46 16.42
N SER A 140 24.34 -0.09 17.51
CA SER A 140 25.70 0.43 17.47
C SER A 140 26.45 0.11 18.76
N TRP A 141 27.77 0.32 18.73
CA TRP A 141 28.57 0.26 19.96
C TRP A 141 28.32 1.52 20.84
N SER A 142 28.50 2.71 20.28
CA SER A 142 28.40 3.96 21.05
C SER A 142 27.98 5.17 20.20
N SER A 143 28.04 5.08 18.89
CA SER A 143 27.75 6.21 17.99
C SER A 143 26.25 6.31 17.73
N GLY A 144 25.73 7.54 17.61
CA GLY A 144 24.33 7.79 17.29
C GLY A 144 23.95 7.44 15.84
N PRO A 145 22.66 7.30 15.52
CA PRO A 145 22.18 6.71 14.27
C PRO A 145 22.15 7.67 13.07
N ASN A 146 22.52 8.95 13.23
CA ASN A 146 22.32 9.99 12.20
C ASN A 146 22.88 9.64 10.82
N GLY A 147 24.03 8.96 10.76
CA GLY A 147 24.60 8.56 9.48
C GLY A 147 23.82 7.46 8.77
N VAL A 148 23.16 6.57 9.52
CA VAL A 148 22.26 5.54 8.98
C VAL A 148 20.99 6.22 8.45
N VAL A 149 20.42 7.13 9.22
CA VAL A 149 19.25 7.93 8.81
C VAL A 149 19.53 8.67 7.49
N THR A 150 20.70 9.33 7.41
CA THR A 150 21.11 10.03 6.17
C THR A 150 21.24 9.07 5.00
N ASP A 151 21.88 7.92 5.18
CA ASP A 151 22.04 6.92 4.13
C ASP A 151 20.66 6.39 3.67
N ALA A 152 19.73 6.10 4.59
CA ALA A 152 18.38 5.63 4.27
C ALA A 152 17.59 6.66 3.44
N HIS A 153 17.53 7.91 3.90
CA HIS A 153 16.82 8.97 3.19
C HIS A 153 17.40 9.26 1.79
N ASN A 154 18.73 9.18 1.65
CA ASN A 154 19.36 9.38 0.34
C ASN A 154 19.09 8.23 -0.63
N THR A 155 18.93 7.01 -0.10
CA THR A 155 18.70 5.82 -0.92
C THR A 155 17.22 5.63 -1.28
N LEU A 156 16.33 6.04 -0.37
CA LEU A 156 14.86 5.92 -0.51
C LEU A 156 14.18 7.31 -0.43
N PRO A 157 14.48 8.23 -1.36
CA PRO A 157 14.02 9.63 -1.25
C PRO A 157 12.50 9.80 -1.34
N ASN A 158 11.79 8.84 -1.92
CA ASN A 158 10.35 8.88 -2.12
C ASN A 158 9.57 8.01 -1.12
N SER A 159 10.24 7.40 -0.14
CA SER A 159 9.58 6.64 0.93
C SER A 159 9.18 7.56 2.07
N SER A 160 8.09 7.21 2.75
CA SER A 160 7.63 7.92 3.96
C SER A 160 8.30 7.34 5.19
N PHE A 161 9.18 8.11 5.85
CA PHE A 161 9.84 7.65 7.08
C PHE A 161 8.95 7.94 8.29
N ILE A 162 8.58 6.88 9.02
CA ILE A 162 7.61 6.90 10.11
C ILE A 162 8.34 6.87 11.45
N GLY A 163 7.90 7.75 12.34
CA GLY A 163 8.39 7.83 13.72
C GLY A 163 9.86 8.24 13.85
N THR A 164 10.40 8.10 15.04
CA THR A 164 11.82 8.33 15.33
C THR A 164 12.60 7.04 15.17
N THR A 165 13.85 7.13 14.75
CA THR A 165 14.73 5.96 14.65
C THR A 165 14.97 5.33 16.01
N LEU A 166 14.66 4.05 16.19
CA LEU A 166 15.08 3.29 17.37
C LEU A 166 16.61 3.13 17.35
N HIS A 167 17.25 3.43 18.46
CA HIS A 167 18.70 3.28 18.57
C HIS A 167 19.09 2.48 19.80
N ILE A 168 19.61 1.27 19.57
CA ILE A 168 20.17 0.40 20.60
C ILE A 168 21.70 0.50 20.55
N ASN A 169 22.29 1.07 21.56
CA ASN A 169 23.75 1.02 21.74
C ASN A 169 24.14 -0.12 22.70
N TYR A 170 25.44 -0.36 22.82
CA TYR A 170 25.95 -1.47 23.65
C TYR A 170 25.45 -1.43 25.11
N GLN A 171 25.22 -0.26 25.68
CA GLN A 171 24.77 -0.10 27.09
C GLN A 171 23.30 -0.51 27.27
N HIS A 172 22.49 -0.50 26.20
CA HIS A 172 21.06 -0.80 26.19
C HIS A 172 20.76 -2.13 25.50
N ARG A 173 21.77 -3.00 25.34
CA ARG A 173 21.54 -4.29 24.68
C ARG A 173 20.56 -5.18 25.44
N ASP A 174 20.67 -5.18 26.77
CA ASP A 174 19.80 -5.99 27.62
C ASP A 174 18.36 -5.42 27.70
N ASP A 175 18.17 -4.18 27.25
CA ASP A 175 16.87 -3.47 27.22
C ASP A 175 16.14 -3.63 25.88
N ILE A 176 16.67 -4.42 24.92
CA ILE A 176 16.11 -4.62 23.58
C ILE A 176 14.61 -4.93 23.63
N PRO A 177 14.10 -5.90 24.42
CA PRO A 177 12.68 -6.25 24.41
C PRO A 177 11.78 -5.07 24.81
N GLU A 178 12.12 -4.37 25.89
CA GLU A 178 11.33 -3.25 26.39
C GLU A 178 11.38 -2.07 25.41
N MET A 179 12.56 -1.70 24.90
CA MET A 179 12.75 -0.59 23.98
C MET A 179 12.09 -0.86 22.62
N ALA A 180 12.10 -2.10 22.13
CA ALA A 180 11.43 -2.46 20.88
C ALA A 180 9.91 -2.28 20.99
N ILE A 181 9.30 -2.79 22.07
CA ILE A 181 7.87 -2.67 22.34
C ILE A 181 7.47 -1.20 22.50
N GLU A 182 8.20 -0.44 23.32
CA GLU A 182 7.92 0.99 23.52
C GLU A 182 7.98 1.76 22.18
N TRP A 183 9.02 1.49 21.37
CA TRP A 183 9.20 2.14 20.09
C TRP A 183 8.09 1.78 19.10
N LEU A 184 7.72 0.49 18.96
CA LEU A 184 6.62 0.05 18.09
C LEU A 184 5.32 0.78 18.39
N ASN A 185 5.04 1.04 19.68
CA ASN A 185 3.85 1.77 20.10
C ASN A 185 3.90 3.28 19.76
N THR A 186 5.04 3.82 19.32
CA THR A 186 5.18 5.20 18.85
C THR A 186 5.05 5.35 17.34
N LEU A 187 4.97 4.23 16.60
CA LEU A 187 4.88 4.27 15.14
C LEU A 187 3.42 4.45 14.72
N ASP A 188 3.15 5.55 14.03
CA ASP A 188 1.85 5.86 13.44
C ASP A 188 1.91 5.67 11.93
N PHE A 189 1.60 4.45 11.48
CA PHE A 189 1.49 4.15 10.05
C PHE A 189 0.14 4.63 9.50
N GLU A 190 0.13 5.02 8.24
CA GLU A 190 -1.13 5.20 7.51
C GLU A 190 -1.61 3.83 7.03
N LEU A 191 -2.87 3.49 7.30
CA LEU A 191 -3.46 2.28 6.71
C LEU A 191 -3.36 2.36 5.19
N PRO A 192 -3.11 1.21 4.51
CA PRO A 192 -3.13 1.18 3.06
C PRO A 192 -4.43 1.77 2.56
N LYS A 193 -4.31 2.68 1.61
CA LYS A 193 -5.47 3.26 0.99
C LYS A 193 -6.08 2.23 0.07
N THR A 194 -7.33 1.85 0.29
CA THR A 194 -8.01 0.92 -0.62
C THR A 194 -8.14 1.54 -2.01
N ASN A 195 -7.80 0.78 -3.04
CA ASN A 195 -8.11 1.11 -4.42
C ASN A 195 -9.47 0.54 -4.85
N LYS A 196 -10.11 -0.24 -3.98
CA LYS A 196 -11.43 -0.79 -4.25
C LYS A 196 -12.47 0.31 -4.12
N MET A 197 -13.35 0.37 -5.08
CA MET A 197 -14.51 1.24 -5.03
C MET A 197 -15.75 0.52 -5.58
N ARG A 198 -16.91 1.10 -5.35
CA ARG A 198 -18.19 0.63 -5.89
C ARG A 198 -18.80 1.72 -6.77
N VAL A 199 -19.34 1.29 -7.91
CA VAL A 199 -20.17 2.11 -8.78
C VAL A 199 -21.60 1.64 -8.63
N ILE A 200 -22.49 2.50 -8.12
CA ILE A 200 -23.87 2.14 -7.80
C ILE A 200 -24.79 2.84 -8.80
N VAL A 201 -25.64 2.05 -9.46
CA VAL A 201 -26.63 2.52 -10.43
C VAL A 201 -28.01 1.93 -10.05
N GLY A 202 -28.86 2.73 -9.44
CA GLY A 202 -30.13 2.27 -8.88
C GLY A 202 -29.90 1.30 -7.72
N ASP A 203 -30.32 0.05 -7.88
CA ASP A 203 -30.12 -1.05 -6.92
C ASP A 203 -28.94 -1.97 -7.29
N LYS A 204 -28.27 -1.68 -8.40
CA LYS A 204 -27.11 -2.45 -8.88
C LYS A 204 -25.81 -1.86 -8.32
N VAL A 205 -24.96 -2.73 -7.79
CA VAL A 205 -23.60 -2.42 -7.32
C VAL A 205 -22.61 -3.09 -8.25
N PHE A 206 -21.65 -2.34 -8.74
CA PHE A 206 -20.57 -2.80 -9.59
C PHE A 206 -19.25 -2.56 -8.87
N PRO A 207 -18.58 -3.62 -8.40
CA PRO A 207 -17.20 -3.51 -7.87
C PRO A 207 -16.27 -2.93 -8.92
N ALA A 208 -15.41 -2.02 -8.51
CA ALA A 208 -14.50 -1.31 -9.38
C ALA A 208 -13.16 -1.08 -8.69
N THR A 209 -12.11 -0.89 -9.49
CA THR A 209 -10.76 -0.65 -9.01
C THR A 209 -10.26 0.70 -9.53
N LEU A 210 -9.78 1.55 -8.62
CA LEU A 210 -9.09 2.79 -8.96
C LEU A 210 -7.73 2.50 -9.60
N ALA A 211 -7.35 3.30 -10.57
CA ALA A 211 -6.04 3.22 -11.20
C ALA A 211 -4.94 3.68 -10.22
N ASP A 212 -3.73 3.16 -10.42
CA ASP A 212 -2.55 3.59 -9.67
C ASP A 212 -1.90 4.80 -10.36
N ASN A 213 -2.54 5.98 -10.21
CA ASN A 213 -2.02 7.25 -10.70
C ASN A 213 -2.52 8.42 -9.85
N TYR A 214 -1.88 9.56 -10.01
CA TYR A 214 -2.16 10.76 -9.21
C TYR A 214 -3.60 11.28 -9.37
N THR A 215 -4.18 11.19 -10.56
CA THR A 215 -5.55 11.64 -10.84
C THR A 215 -6.59 10.77 -10.11
N ALA A 216 -6.37 9.46 -10.10
CA ALA A 216 -7.23 8.52 -9.37
C ALA A 216 -7.12 8.72 -7.85
N GLU A 217 -5.93 9.07 -7.35
CA GLU A 217 -5.72 9.43 -5.94
C GLU A 217 -6.47 10.72 -5.55
N GLU A 218 -6.42 11.77 -6.40
CA GLU A 218 -7.23 12.96 -6.20
C GLU A 218 -8.74 12.64 -6.22
N PHE A 219 -9.18 11.83 -7.18
CA PHE A 219 -10.57 11.41 -7.29
C PHE A 219 -11.02 10.61 -6.06
N ARG A 220 -10.19 9.69 -5.57
CA ARG A 220 -10.44 8.92 -4.35
C ARG A 220 -10.68 9.83 -3.14
N GLY A 221 -9.91 10.91 -3.01
CA GLY A 221 -10.06 11.89 -1.92
C GLY A 221 -11.39 12.66 -1.94
N LEU A 222 -12.14 12.59 -3.03
CA LEU A 222 -13.42 13.26 -3.19
C LEU A 222 -14.62 12.34 -2.93
N LEU A 223 -14.42 11.03 -2.88
CA LEU A 223 -15.50 10.06 -2.69
C LEU A 223 -16.10 10.15 -1.27
N PRO A 224 -17.42 9.91 -1.08
CA PRO A 224 -18.37 9.47 -2.10
C PRO A 224 -18.90 10.62 -2.96
N LEU A 225 -19.20 10.32 -4.25
CA LEU A 225 -19.75 11.26 -5.21
C LEU A 225 -20.99 10.66 -5.88
N THR A 226 -22.04 11.45 -5.99
CA THR A 226 -23.26 11.05 -6.73
C THR A 226 -23.55 12.07 -7.82
N PHE A 227 -23.68 11.60 -9.05
CA PHE A 227 -23.95 12.45 -10.22
C PHE A 227 -25.15 11.94 -11.02
N ASN A 228 -25.93 12.88 -11.55
CA ASN A 228 -26.91 12.57 -12.59
C ASN A 228 -26.20 12.72 -13.94
N MET A 229 -25.63 11.64 -14.42
CA MET A 229 -24.79 11.60 -15.62
C MET A 229 -25.64 11.62 -16.89
N ALA A 230 -25.24 12.44 -17.86
CA ALA A 230 -25.92 12.53 -19.15
C ALA A 230 -25.46 11.44 -20.11
N GLU A 231 -26.34 11.07 -21.05
CA GLU A 231 -26.04 10.11 -22.10
C GLU A 231 -25.29 10.78 -23.27
N LEU A 232 -24.30 10.08 -23.83
CA LEU A 232 -23.65 10.50 -25.06
C LEU A 232 -23.37 9.29 -25.97
N ASN A 233 -23.69 9.41 -27.23
CA ASN A 233 -23.38 8.49 -28.34
C ASN A 233 -23.87 7.03 -28.19
N GLY A 234 -24.59 6.68 -27.13
CA GLY A 234 -25.03 5.30 -26.89
C GLY A 234 -23.91 4.38 -26.37
N ASN A 235 -22.84 4.93 -25.84
CA ASN A 235 -21.67 4.18 -25.34
C ASN A 235 -21.06 4.72 -24.05
N GLU A 236 -21.50 5.91 -23.59
CA GLU A 236 -20.92 6.53 -22.38
C GLU A 236 -21.92 7.36 -21.61
N LYS A 237 -21.73 7.47 -20.30
CA LYS A 237 -22.34 8.47 -19.43
C LYS A 237 -21.27 9.44 -18.98
N TYR A 238 -21.60 10.76 -18.98
CA TYR A 238 -20.65 11.78 -18.58
C TYR A 238 -21.24 12.81 -17.65
N TYR A 239 -20.35 13.46 -16.87
CA TYR A 239 -20.71 14.57 -15.99
C TYR A 239 -19.54 15.56 -15.87
N TYR A 240 -19.83 16.87 -16.02
CA TYR A 240 -18.85 17.93 -15.78
C TYR A 240 -18.83 18.30 -14.31
N MET A 241 -17.76 17.92 -13.62
CA MET A 241 -17.53 18.28 -12.22
C MET A 241 -17.26 19.78 -12.07
N SER A 242 -17.55 20.36 -10.90
CA SER A 242 -17.31 21.77 -10.59
C SER A 242 -15.86 22.11 -10.27
N TYR A 243 -14.99 21.12 -10.20
CA TYR A 243 -13.56 21.22 -9.88
C TYR A 243 -12.73 20.47 -10.92
N ASN A 244 -11.46 20.86 -11.02
CA ASN A 244 -10.50 20.24 -11.94
C ASN A 244 -9.60 19.29 -11.17
N LEU A 245 -9.27 18.16 -11.78
CA LEU A 245 -8.23 17.23 -11.33
C LEU A 245 -6.94 17.46 -12.12
N THR A 246 -5.84 17.00 -11.57
CA THR A 246 -4.57 16.90 -12.28
C THR A 246 -4.67 15.78 -13.31
N VAL A 247 -4.14 15.98 -14.52
CA VAL A 247 -4.32 15.06 -15.63
C VAL A 247 -2.99 14.70 -16.27
N ASP A 248 -2.89 13.44 -16.68
CA ASP A 248 -1.84 12.90 -17.54
C ASP A 248 -2.53 12.12 -18.67
N GLY A 249 -3.23 12.87 -19.54
CA GLY A 249 -4.10 12.30 -20.56
C GLY A 249 -3.31 11.71 -21.73
N ALA A 250 -3.64 10.48 -22.09
CA ALA A 250 -3.16 9.79 -23.28
C ALA A 250 -4.34 9.25 -24.10
N VAL A 251 -4.10 9.01 -25.39
CA VAL A 251 -5.06 8.29 -26.24
C VAL A 251 -4.93 6.81 -25.91
N PRO A 252 -5.96 6.15 -25.35
CA PRO A 252 -5.91 4.72 -25.10
C PRO A 252 -5.99 3.93 -26.40
N ASP A 253 -5.41 2.73 -26.44
CA ASP A 253 -5.52 1.83 -27.59
C ASP A 253 -6.97 1.43 -27.85
N MET A 254 -7.72 1.21 -26.77
CA MET A 254 -9.11 0.81 -26.78
C MET A 254 -9.81 1.34 -25.52
N ILE A 255 -11.07 1.75 -25.65
CA ILE A 255 -11.99 1.95 -24.52
C ILE A 255 -12.71 0.63 -24.28
N HIS A 256 -12.84 0.22 -23.03
CA HIS A 256 -13.58 -0.97 -22.63
C HIS A 256 -14.83 -0.59 -21.83
N ALA A 257 -15.86 -1.40 -21.96
CA ALA A 257 -17.01 -1.29 -21.07
C ALA A 257 -16.54 -1.40 -19.61
N GLY A 258 -17.02 -0.50 -18.75
CA GLY A 258 -16.60 -0.38 -17.35
C GLY A 258 -15.47 0.63 -17.11
N ASP A 259 -14.78 1.13 -18.14
CA ASP A 259 -13.75 2.14 -17.97
C ASP A 259 -14.33 3.44 -17.37
N ILE A 260 -13.63 3.97 -16.38
CA ILE A 260 -13.92 5.25 -15.73
C ILE A 260 -12.76 6.18 -16.01
N MET A 261 -13.04 7.23 -16.77
CA MET A 261 -12.00 8.12 -17.28
C MET A 261 -12.36 9.59 -17.12
N LEU A 262 -11.35 10.44 -17.22
CA LEU A 262 -11.50 11.88 -17.22
C LEU A 262 -11.15 12.42 -18.62
N TYR A 263 -12.12 13.08 -19.27
CA TYR A 263 -11.90 13.86 -20.48
C TYR A 263 -11.61 15.31 -20.09
N GLY A 264 -10.51 15.85 -20.61
CA GLY A 264 -10.03 17.15 -20.13
C GLY A 264 -9.69 17.07 -18.65
N ARG A 265 -10.09 18.08 -17.85
CA ARG A 265 -9.73 18.18 -16.43
C ARG A 265 -10.88 17.93 -15.45
N ASN A 266 -12.12 17.88 -15.94
CA ASN A 266 -13.30 17.82 -15.08
C ASN A 266 -14.50 17.06 -15.66
N CYS A 267 -14.39 16.49 -16.85
CA CYS A 267 -15.46 15.67 -17.41
C CYS A 267 -15.23 14.20 -17.04
N LEU A 268 -15.93 13.72 -16.00
CA LEU A 268 -15.96 12.32 -15.63
C LEU A 268 -16.79 11.53 -16.62
N VAL A 269 -16.26 10.44 -17.14
CA VAL A 269 -16.90 9.56 -18.13
C VAL A 269 -16.90 8.13 -17.61
N LEU A 270 -18.05 7.48 -17.67
CA LEU A 270 -18.24 6.06 -17.43
C LEU A 270 -18.67 5.40 -18.75
N PHE A 271 -17.79 4.57 -19.30
CA PHE A 271 -18.04 3.84 -20.54
C PHE A 271 -18.80 2.54 -20.27
N TYR A 272 -19.76 2.23 -21.13
CA TYR A 272 -20.53 0.99 -21.04
C TYR A 272 -20.53 0.17 -22.35
N ASP A 273 -19.68 0.58 -23.31
CA ASP A 273 -19.42 -0.16 -24.56
C ASP A 273 -17.90 -0.15 -24.84
N THR A 274 -17.48 -1.03 -25.73
CA THR A 274 -16.05 -1.21 -26.11
C THR A 274 -15.85 -0.71 -27.53
N PHE A 275 -14.93 0.24 -27.74
CA PHE A 275 -14.67 0.86 -29.04
C PHE A 275 -13.29 1.55 -29.09
N GLU A 276 -12.79 1.77 -30.30
CA GLU A 276 -11.59 2.55 -30.55
C GLU A 276 -11.88 4.07 -30.44
N THR A 277 -10.92 4.83 -29.93
CA THR A 277 -11.02 6.29 -29.82
C THR A 277 -9.76 6.98 -30.29
N SER A 278 -9.90 8.23 -30.73
CA SER A 278 -8.79 9.15 -31.00
C SER A 278 -8.68 10.27 -29.95
N TYR A 279 -9.54 10.27 -28.93
CA TYR A 279 -9.54 11.28 -27.88
C TYR A 279 -8.62 10.85 -26.74
N ALA A 280 -7.95 11.85 -26.16
CA ALA A 280 -7.11 11.63 -24.99
C ALA A 280 -7.95 11.65 -23.70
N TYR A 281 -7.71 10.68 -22.83
CA TYR A 281 -8.33 10.53 -21.52
C TYR A 281 -7.28 10.28 -20.46
N THR A 282 -7.59 10.63 -19.21
CA THR A 282 -6.83 10.16 -18.04
C THR A 282 -7.63 9.08 -17.33
N ARG A 283 -7.02 7.91 -17.08
CA ARG A 283 -7.70 6.79 -16.42
C ARG A 283 -7.91 7.10 -14.94
N ILE A 284 -9.16 6.94 -14.47
CA ILE A 284 -9.54 6.99 -13.04
C ILE A 284 -9.60 5.59 -12.44
N GLY A 285 -10.14 4.63 -13.20
CA GLY A 285 -10.33 3.25 -12.77
C GLY A 285 -11.15 2.45 -13.77
N ALA A 286 -11.63 1.30 -13.33
CA ALA A 286 -12.56 0.49 -14.11
C ALA A 286 -13.45 -0.37 -13.20
N ILE A 287 -14.66 -0.66 -13.67
CA ILE A 287 -15.53 -1.71 -13.13
C ILE A 287 -14.89 -3.07 -13.44
N ASN A 288 -14.80 -3.94 -12.44
CA ASN A 288 -14.12 -5.22 -12.56
C ASN A 288 -14.89 -6.20 -13.48
N ASP A 289 -16.23 -6.23 -13.35
CA ASP A 289 -17.13 -6.94 -14.25
C ASP A 289 -18.26 -6.01 -14.71
N PRO A 290 -18.23 -5.53 -15.97
CA PRO A 290 -19.25 -4.61 -16.49
C PRO A 290 -20.52 -5.32 -16.95
N THR A 291 -20.70 -6.60 -16.70
CA THR A 291 -21.90 -7.37 -17.08
C THR A 291 -23.16 -6.73 -16.47
N GLY A 292 -24.11 -6.35 -17.32
CA GLY A 292 -25.36 -5.69 -16.91
C GLY A 292 -25.24 -4.18 -16.65
N LEU A 293 -24.07 -3.56 -16.84
CA LEU A 293 -23.84 -2.13 -16.64
C LEU A 293 -24.69 -1.29 -17.63
N ALA A 294 -24.64 -1.61 -18.92
CA ALA A 294 -25.41 -0.91 -19.95
C ALA A 294 -26.92 -0.95 -19.68
N GLU A 295 -27.43 -2.10 -19.21
CA GLU A 295 -28.84 -2.26 -18.84
C GLU A 295 -29.20 -1.39 -17.61
N ALA A 296 -28.36 -1.37 -16.59
CA ALA A 296 -28.55 -0.57 -15.38
C ALA A 296 -28.54 0.94 -15.69
N LEU A 297 -27.64 1.40 -16.54
CA LEU A 297 -27.51 2.80 -16.95
C LEU A 297 -28.66 3.26 -17.85
N GLY A 298 -29.25 2.37 -18.66
CA GLY A 298 -30.34 2.69 -19.60
C GLY A 298 -29.94 3.73 -20.64
N SER A 299 -30.93 4.13 -21.47
CA SER A 299 -30.74 5.03 -22.62
C SER A 299 -30.82 6.53 -22.33
N GLY A 300 -31.13 6.92 -21.09
CA GLY A 300 -31.27 8.32 -20.67
C GLY A 300 -30.19 8.78 -19.71
N GLN A 301 -30.52 9.82 -18.94
CA GLN A 301 -29.69 10.17 -17.78
C GLN A 301 -29.74 9.07 -16.74
N ALA A 302 -28.62 8.85 -16.04
CA ALA A 302 -28.52 7.89 -14.96
C ALA A 302 -27.92 8.52 -13.71
N THR A 303 -28.51 8.24 -12.55
CA THR A 303 -27.88 8.58 -11.27
C THR A 303 -26.87 7.52 -10.95
N VAL A 304 -25.60 7.94 -10.83
CA VAL A 304 -24.47 7.06 -10.56
C VAL A 304 -23.77 7.56 -9.30
N THR A 305 -23.56 6.66 -8.34
CA THR A 305 -22.76 6.92 -7.13
C THR A 305 -21.44 6.18 -7.21
N PHE A 306 -20.37 6.89 -6.90
CA PHE A 306 -19.02 6.37 -6.77
C PHE A 306 -18.65 6.47 -5.29
N GLU A 307 -18.26 5.37 -4.66
CA GLU A 307 -17.84 5.35 -3.26
C GLU A 307 -16.68 4.36 -3.04
N LEU A 308 -15.88 4.56 -1.99
CA LEU A 308 -14.87 3.58 -1.62
C LEU A 308 -15.57 2.32 -1.09
N ALA A 309 -15.08 1.16 -1.49
CA ALA A 309 -15.47 -0.08 -0.85
C ALA A 309 -14.76 -0.19 0.50
N GLU A 310 -15.51 -0.55 1.54
CA GLU A 310 -14.93 -0.97 2.82
C GLU A 310 -14.39 -2.39 2.66
N ASP A 311 -13.24 -2.68 3.29
CA ASP A 311 -12.75 -4.05 3.39
C ASP A 311 -13.61 -4.79 4.44
N ILE A 312 -14.64 -5.48 3.99
CA ILE A 312 -15.50 -6.32 4.81
C ILE A 312 -14.92 -7.74 4.73
N ILE A 313 -14.52 -8.31 5.88
CA ILE A 313 -14.02 -9.69 5.91
C ILE A 313 -15.11 -10.62 5.36
N GLY A 314 -14.75 -11.41 4.35
CA GLY A 314 -15.66 -12.29 3.64
C GLY A 314 -16.34 -11.69 2.41
N ASP A 315 -16.26 -10.38 2.17
CA ASP A 315 -16.71 -9.71 0.93
C ASP A 315 -15.56 -9.70 -0.07
N VAL A 316 -15.31 -10.84 -0.68
CA VAL A 316 -14.14 -11.05 -1.55
C VAL A 316 -14.34 -10.44 -2.94
N ASP A 317 -15.58 -10.41 -3.43
CA ASP A 317 -15.91 -9.79 -4.72
C ASP A 317 -16.12 -8.26 -4.62
N GLY A 318 -16.23 -7.71 -3.40
CA GLY A 318 -16.29 -6.27 -3.12
C GLY A 318 -17.66 -5.65 -3.39
N ASP A 319 -18.74 -6.45 -3.46
CA ASP A 319 -20.10 -5.93 -3.71
C ASP A 319 -20.80 -5.36 -2.47
N GLY A 320 -20.18 -5.48 -1.30
CA GLY A 320 -20.67 -5.03 0.00
C GLY A 320 -21.58 -6.01 0.71
N LYS A 321 -21.58 -7.28 0.28
CA LYS A 321 -22.35 -8.37 0.89
C LYS A 321 -21.45 -9.59 1.04
N ILE A 322 -21.75 -10.41 2.04
CA ILE A 322 -21.09 -11.71 2.20
C ILE A 322 -22.08 -12.78 1.68
N ALA A 323 -21.75 -13.38 0.53
CA ALA A 323 -22.63 -14.30 -0.20
C ALA A 323 -21.84 -15.46 -0.84
N ILE A 324 -22.55 -16.38 -1.52
CA ILE A 324 -21.88 -17.50 -2.20
C ILE A 324 -20.98 -17.04 -3.37
N SER A 325 -21.22 -15.85 -3.92
CA SER A 325 -20.37 -15.23 -4.92
C SER A 325 -18.93 -15.05 -4.42
N ASP A 326 -18.77 -14.66 -3.14
CA ASP A 326 -17.47 -14.46 -2.51
C ASP A 326 -16.69 -15.76 -2.37
N VAL A 327 -17.37 -16.86 -2.01
CA VAL A 327 -16.75 -18.20 -1.98
C VAL A 327 -16.25 -18.58 -3.36
N THR A 328 -17.03 -18.32 -4.40
CA THR A 328 -16.65 -18.62 -5.78
C THR A 328 -15.45 -17.79 -6.20
N THR A 329 -15.47 -16.49 -5.91
CA THR A 329 -14.36 -15.55 -6.18
C THR A 329 -13.09 -15.98 -5.45
N LEU A 330 -13.18 -16.33 -4.16
CA LEU A 330 -12.06 -16.79 -3.37
C LEU A 330 -11.46 -18.09 -3.94
N ILE A 331 -12.30 -19.05 -4.31
CA ILE A 331 -11.85 -20.29 -4.94
C ILE A 331 -11.15 -20.03 -6.29
N ASP A 332 -11.70 -19.16 -7.12
CA ASP A 332 -11.10 -18.79 -8.39
C ASP A 332 -9.73 -18.12 -8.21
N LEU A 333 -9.59 -17.22 -7.25
CA LEU A 333 -8.31 -16.61 -6.90
C LEU A 333 -7.28 -17.66 -6.45
N LEU A 334 -7.67 -18.59 -5.57
CA LEU A 334 -6.80 -19.66 -5.09
C LEU A 334 -6.35 -20.62 -6.22
N LEU A 335 -7.23 -20.89 -7.19
CA LEU A 335 -6.91 -21.78 -8.32
C LEU A 335 -5.99 -21.12 -9.36
N ASN A 336 -6.08 -19.81 -9.53
CA ASN A 336 -5.23 -19.07 -10.45
C ASN A 336 -3.80 -18.90 -9.93
N GLY A 337 -3.55 -19.19 -8.66
CA GLY A 337 -2.23 -19.09 -8.03
C GLY A 337 -1.75 -17.65 -7.87
N ASP A 338 -2.68 -16.70 -7.89
CA ASP A 338 -2.39 -15.30 -7.62
C ASP A 338 -1.99 -15.13 -6.15
N ASP A 339 -1.04 -14.25 -5.90
CA ASP A 339 -0.66 -13.85 -4.54
C ASP A 339 -1.83 -13.01 -3.99
N ILE A 340 -2.74 -13.66 -3.26
CA ILE A 340 -3.97 -13.04 -2.80
C ILE A 340 -3.65 -12.12 -1.63
N ASN A 341 -3.53 -10.84 -1.92
CA ASN A 341 -3.21 -9.79 -0.97
C ASN A 341 -4.46 -9.04 -0.49
N ASP A 342 -5.59 -9.71 -0.45
CA ASP A 342 -6.88 -9.14 -0.09
C ASP A 342 -7.25 -9.51 1.35
N LYS A 343 -7.31 -8.52 2.23
CA LYS A 343 -7.71 -8.72 3.64
C LYS A 343 -9.12 -9.28 3.78
N SER A 344 -10.00 -9.02 2.83
CA SER A 344 -11.36 -9.57 2.84
C SER A 344 -11.36 -11.08 2.61
N ALA A 345 -10.32 -11.61 1.97
CA ALA A 345 -10.15 -13.02 1.65
C ALA A 345 -9.51 -13.84 2.78
N ASP A 346 -8.80 -13.21 3.71
CA ASP A 346 -8.28 -13.85 4.95
C ASP A 346 -9.38 -13.86 6.01
N VAL A 347 -10.31 -14.79 5.85
CA VAL A 347 -11.55 -14.84 6.62
C VAL A 347 -11.30 -15.24 8.06
N ASN A 348 -10.32 -16.12 8.31
CA ASN A 348 -9.93 -16.57 9.64
C ASN A 348 -8.88 -15.66 10.30
N GLN A 349 -8.34 -14.68 9.56
CA GLN A 349 -7.37 -13.70 10.02
C GLN A 349 -6.07 -14.33 10.54
N ASP A 350 -5.64 -15.44 9.94
CA ASP A 350 -4.39 -16.11 10.30
C ASP A 350 -3.17 -15.57 9.53
N GLY A 351 -3.37 -14.61 8.62
CA GLY A 351 -2.36 -13.96 7.79
C GLY A 351 -2.04 -14.70 6.50
N SER A 352 -2.82 -15.73 6.15
CA SER A 352 -2.58 -16.56 4.97
C SER A 352 -3.88 -16.87 4.24
N VAL A 353 -4.07 -16.39 3.03
CA VAL A 353 -5.26 -16.73 2.24
C VAL A 353 -5.10 -18.10 1.59
N ASN A 354 -5.93 -19.05 1.99
CA ASN A 354 -5.89 -20.45 1.54
C ASN A 354 -7.28 -21.12 1.59
N ILE A 355 -7.33 -22.44 1.38
CA ILE A 355 -8.61 -23.16 1.34
C ILE A 355 -9.36 -23.18 2.69
N SER A 356 -8.67 -22.92 3.83
CA SER A 356 -9.34 -22.80 5.11
C SER A 356 -10.28 -21.61 5.13
N ASP A 357 -9.86 -20.47 4.54
CA ASP A 357 -10.67 -19.25 4.44
C ASP A 357 -11.93 -19.48 3.64
N ALA A 358 -11.84 -20.24 2.54
CA ALA A 358 -13.04 -20.61 1.77
C ALA A 358 -14.01 -21.45 2.59
N THR A 359 -13.49 -22.31 3.47
CA THR A 359 -14.32 -23.12 4.39
C THR A 359 -14.97 -22.24 5.46
N ASP A 360 -14.17 -21.35 6.06
CA ASP A 360 -14.65 -20.43 7.10
C ASP A 360 -15.66 -19.42 6.53
N LEU A 361 -15.49 -18.99 5.28
CA LEU A 361 -16.44 -18.14 4.56
C LEU A 361 -17.78 -18.86 4.34
N VAL A 362 -17.76 -20.14 3.94
CA VAL A 362 -18.97 -20.96 3.84
C VAL A 362 -19.66 -21.06 5.19
N ASP A 363 -18.92 -21.31 6.26
CA ASP A 363 -19.46 -21.41 7.61
C ASP A 363 -20.05 -20.06 8.08
N MET A 364 -19.41 -18.94 7.77
CA MET A 364 -19.91 -17.60 8.04
C MET A 364 -21.27 -17.35 7.33
N ILE A 365 -21.39 -17.72 6.07
CA ILE A 365 -22.64 -17.57 5.28
C ILE A 365 -23.76 -18.47 5.85
N LEU A 366 -23.44 -19.70 6.22
CA LEU A 366 -24.44 -20.65 6.73
C LEU A 366 -24.92 -20.32 8.13
N ASN A 367 -24.07 -19.77 8.98
CA ASN A 367 -24.39 -19.50 10.39
C ASN A 367 -24.84 -18.05 10.64
N GLY A 368 -24.72 -17.15 9.65
CA GLY A 368 -25.22 -15.77 9.71
C GLY A 368 -24.48 -14.90 10.70
N ASN A 369 -23.16 -15.07 10.83
CA ASN A 369 -22.30 -14.23 11.67
C ASN A 369 -21.67 -13.10 10.85
#